data_21eeb776e2a145e7a54087b305a7f989
#
_entry.id   21eeb776e2a145e7a54087b305a7f989
#
_cell.length_a   1.000
_cell.length_b   1.000
_cell.length_c   1.000
_cell.angle_alpha   90.00
_cell.angle_beta   90.00
_cell.angle_gamma   90.00
#
_symmetry.space_group_name_H-M   'P 1'
#
loop_
_entity.id
_entity.type
_entity.pdbx_description
1 polymer ?
#
loop_
_entity_poly.entity_id
_entity_poly.type
_entity_poly.pdbx_seq_one_letter_code
_entity_poly.pdbx_strand_id
1 'polypeptide(L)'
;YKSKIDTLSVYNNTFEVIYDSLNQTSIEASIFYQLDEKLKIDGLARYNSYELMNYAFAPNLPVLEFQLRGTYNLFDKFILNLNGRIETGRKAIVYDSEDDVIEEDGQYYINLGPIVDFNFGVEYKYNKRITAFLQFNNMFSQRYYSWYNYPVQPIQVMGGVSFRF
;
A
#
# COMPACT_ATOMS: atom_id res chain seq x y z
N TYR A 1 23.69 -2.54 -3.97
CA TYR A 1 24.78 -3.12 -4.80
C TYR A 1 26.04 -2.26 -4.66
N LYS A 2 27.11 -2.83 -4.13
CA LYS A 2 28.38 -2.15 -3.92
C LYS A 2 29.34 -2.60 -5.03
N SER A 3 29.50 -1.80 -6.07
CA SER A 3 30.54 -2.05 -7.06
C SER A 3 31.83 -1.35 -6.61
N LYS A 4 32.88 -2.09 -6.42
CA LYS A 4 34.20 -1.58 -6.10
C LYS A 4 34.88 -1.23 -7.40
N ILE A 5 34.92 0.03 -7.75
CA ILE A 5 35.79 0.57 -8.80
C ILE A 5 36.79 1.46 -8.08
N ASP A 6 38.07 1.05 -8.07
CA ASP A 6 39.23 1.79 -7.58
C ASP A 6 39.04 2.68 -6.35
N THR A 7 38.94 2.07 -5.17
CA THR A 7 38.88 2.75 -3.85
C THR A 7 37.63 3.60 -3.53
N LEU A 8 36.69 3.76 -4.45
CA LEU A 8 35.38 4.40 -4.18
C LEU A 8 34.30 3.36 -4.26
N SER A 9 33.59 3.12 -3.14
CA SER A 9 32.34 2.36 -3.15
C SER A 9 31.23 3.25 -3.68
N VAL A 10 30.74 2.97 -4.86
CA VAL A 10 29.57 3.64 -5.43
C VAL A 10 28.33 2.84 -5.05
N TYR A 11 27.42 3.44 -4.27
CA TYR A 11 26.10 2.86 -4.03
C TYR A 11 25.25 3.07 -5.29
N ASN A 12 24.92 1.99 -5.97
CA ASN A 12 23.99 2.02 -7.09
C ASN A 12 22.56 1.80 -6.57
N ASN A 13 21.74 2.82 -6.60
CA ASN A 13 20.30 2.72 -6.30
C ASN A 13 19.54 2.38 -7.59
N THR A 14 19.80 1.20 -8.15
CA THR A 14 19.16 0.71 -9.37
C THR A 14 18.25 -0.48 -9.05
N PHE A 15 17.13 -0.57 -9.75
CA PHE A 15 16.29 -1.76 -9.69
C PHE A 15 16.94 -2.90 -10.47
N GLU A 16 17.02 -4.06 -9.85
CA GLU A 16 17.37 -5.30 -10.51
C GLU A 16 16.11 -6.11 -10.79
N VAL A 17 16.02 -6.66 -12.01
CA VAL A 17 14.89 -7.52 -12.39
C VAL A 17 15.21 -8.96 -12.02
N ILE A 18 14.42 -9.52 -11.13
CA ILE A 18 14.51 -10.91 -10.68
C ILE A 18 13.45 -11.72 -11.41
N TYR A 19 13.87 -12.83 -12.03
CA TYR A 19 12.98 -13.78 -12.67
C TYR A 19 12.96 -15.07 -11.87
N ASP A 20 11.77 -15.50 -11.44
CA ASP A 20 11.57 -16.79 -10.79
C ASP A 20 10.19 -17.33 -11.11
N SER A 21 10.02 -18.65 -10.92
CA SER A 21 8.71 -19.30 -10.97
C SER A 21 8.03 -19.18 -9.61
N LEU A 22 6.85 -18.62 -9.58
CA LEU A 22 6.07 -18.36 -8.38
C LEU A 22 4.76 -19.14 -8.40
N ASN A 23 4.54 -19.95 -7.36
CA ASN A 23 3.23 -20.51 -7.02
C ASN A 23 2.63 -19.69 -5.89
N GLN A 24 1.44 -19.14 -6.10
CA GLN A 24 0.71 -18.40 -5.08
C GLN A 24 -0.57 -19.11 -4.71
N THR A 25 -0.75 -19.35 -3.41
CA THR A 25 -2.01 -19.82 -2.82
C THR A 25 -2.61 -18.69 -1.99
N SER A 26 -3.86 -18.31 -2.28
CA SER A 26 -4.53 -17.23 -1.57
C SER A 26 -5.85 -17.71 -0.96
N ILE A 27 -6.08 -17.29 0.28
CA ILE A 27 -7.38 -17.42 0.96
C ILE A 27 -7.92 -16.03 1.15
N GLU A 28 -9.13 -15.80 0.65
CA GLU A 28 -9.77 -14.49 0.68
C GLU A 28 -11.14 -14.59 1.36
N ALA A 29 -11.42 -13.59 2.22
CA ALA A 29 -12.73 -13.36 2.78
C ALA A 29 -13.16 -11.93 2.48
N SER A 30 -14.36 -11.75 2.01
CA SER A 30 -14.92 -10.42 1.72
C SER A 30 -16.27 -10.24 2.37
N ILE A 31 -16.56 -9.00 2.76
CA ILE A 31 -17.84 -8.57 3.28
C ILE A 31 -18.32 -7.36 2.49
N PHE A 32 -19.57 -7.39 2.12
CA PHE A 32 -20.24 -6.24 1.52
C PHE A 32 -21.50 -5.93 2.31
N TYR A 33 -21.67 -4.69 2.72
CA TYR A 33 -22.84 -4.21 3.40
C TYR A 33 -23.34 -2.92 2.75
N GLN A 34 -24.63 -2.87 2.45
CA GLN A 34 -25.28 -1.69 1.92
C GLN A 34 -26.58 -1.44 2.66
N LEU A 35 -26.71 -0.22 3.22
CA LEU A 35 -27.95 0.28 3.80
C LEU A 35 -28.50 1.38 2.91
N ASP A 36 -29.51 1.02 2.12
CA ASP A 36 -30.13 1.88 1.11
C ASP A 36 -29.08 2.55 0.20
N GLU A 37 -29.31 3.80 -0.17
CA GLU A 37 -28.35 4.63 -0.90
C GLU A 37 -27.41 5.42 0.03
N LYS A 38 -27.54 5.24 1.34
CA LYS A 38 -26.86 6.06 2.34
C LYS A 38 -25.50 5.54 2.72
N LEU A 39 -25.38 4.23 2.95
CA LEU A 39 -24.15 3.64 3.47
C LEU A 39 -23.77 2.43 2.64
N LYS A 40 -22.51 2.41 2.19
CA LYS A 40 -21.88 1.24 1.56
C LYS A 40 -20.58 0.97 2.28
N ILE A 41 -20.33 -0.28 2.62
CA ILE A 41 -19.09 -0.75 3.24
C ILE A 41 -18.64 -2.01 2.50
N ASP A 42 -17.41 -2.00 2.06
CA ASP A 42 -16.70 -3.14 1.49
C ASP A 42 -15.51 -3.46 2.38
N GLY A 43 -15.33 -4.71 2.74
CA GLY A 43 -14.19 -5.21 3.46
C GLY A 43 -13.60 -6.43 2.76
N LEU A 44 -12.28 -6.53 2.74
CA LEU A 44 -11.54 -7.66 2.19
C LEU A 44 -10.39 -8.02 3.13
N ALA A 45 -10.24 -9.30 3.42
CA ALA A 45 -9.08 -9.85 4.09
C ALA A 45 -8.51 -10.96 3.22
N ARG A 46 -7.20 -10.93 2.96
CA ARG A 46 -6.51 -11.92 2.14
C ARG A 46 -5.25 -12.40 2.84
N TYR A 47 -5.08 -13.70 2.87
CA TYR A 47 -3.85 -14.36 3.24
C TYR A 47 -3.21 -14.95 1.99
N ASN A 48 -1.93 -14.70 1.76
CA ASN A 48 -1.15 -15.22 0.66
C ASN A 48 -0.01 -16.09 1.17
N SER A 49 0.16 -17.23 0.54
CA SER A 49 1.34 -18.09 0.66
C SER A 49 2.05 -18.14 -0.68
N TYR A 50 3.35 -17.97 -0.67
CA TYR A 50 4.18 -17.90 -1.86
C TYR A 50 5.23 -19.00 -1.81
N GLU A 51 5.36 -19.74 -2.89
CA GLU A 51 6.42 -20.73 -3.09
C GLU A 51 7.19 -20.36 -4.36
N LEU A 52 8.48 -20.09 -4.21
CA LEU A 52 9.38 -19.75 -5.30
C LEU A 52 10.36 -20.89 -5.53
N MET A 53 10.91 -20.97 -6.73
CA MET A 53 11.82 -22.04 -7.10
C MET A 53 13.25 -21.76 -6.62
N ASN A 54 13.69 -20.51 -6.67
CA ASN A 54 15.06 -20.10 -6.40
C ASN A 54 15.22 -19.16 -5.19
N TYR A 55 14.11 -18.63 -4.68
CA TYR A 55 14.10 -17.71 -3.55
C TYR A 55 13.28 -18.26 -2.38
N ALA A 56 13.77 -18.04 -1.17
CA ALA A 56 13.07 -18.45 0.05
C ALA A 56 11.77 -17.67 0.31
N PHE A 57 11.58 -16.51 -0.29
CA PHE A 57 10.40 -15.66 -0.11
C PHE A 57 10.12 -14.81 -1.34
N ALA A 58 8.88 -14.35 -1.49
CA ALA A 58 8.46 -13.44 -2.56
C ALA A 58 8.76 -11.98 -2.18
N PRO A 59 9.75 -11.32 -2.83
CA PRO A 59 10.16 -9.97 -2.47
C PRO A 59 9.02 -8.96 -2.63
N ASN A 60 8.83 -8.11 -1.63
CA ASN A 60 7.85 -7.02 -1.55
C ASN A 60 6.37 -7.43 -1.60
N LEU A 61 6.05 -8.72 -1.72
CA LEU A 61 4.67 -9.19 -1.72
C LEU A 61 4.15 -9.38 -0.29
N PRO A 62 2.92 -8.91 0.01
CA PRO A 62 2.34 -9.02 1.34
C PRO A 62 1.79 -10.42 1.60
N VAL A 63 2.04 -10.94 2.81
CA VAL A 63 1.45 -12.19 3.30
C VAL A 63 0.00 -11.96 3.74
N LEU A 64 -0.26 -10.83 4.41
CA LEU A 64 -1.61 -10.47 4.86
C LEU A 64 -1.99 -9.10 4.29
N GLU A 65 -3.20 -9.04 3.76
CA GLU A 65 -3.79 -7.82 3.23
C GLU A 65 -5.18 -7.61 3.84
N PHE A 66 -5.45 -6.38 4.26
CA PHE A 66 -6.78 -5.95 4.67
C PHE A 66 -7.13 -4.68 3.91
N GLN A 67 -8.32 -4.64 3.35
CA GLN A 67 -8.85 -3.47 2.68
C GLN A 67 -10.23 -3.15 3.24
N LEU A 68 -10.49 -1.89 3.47
CA LEU A 68 -11.78 -1.37 3.89
C LEU A 68 -12.15 -0.17 3.04
N ARG A 69 -13.34 -0.17 2.48
CA ARG A 69 -13.93 0.98 1.80
C ARG A 69 -15.27 1.30 2.42
N GLY A 70 -15.51 2.57 2.65
CA GLY A 70 -16.78 3.07 3.15
C GLY A 70 -17.20 4.30 2.37
N THR A 71 -18.48 4.35 2.00
CA THR A 71 -19.10 5.55 1.43
C THR A 71 -20.35 5.84 2.21
N TYR A 72 -20.48 7.08 2.71
CA TYR A 72 -21.65 7.52 3.43
C TYR A 72 -22.22 8.80 2.79
N ASN A 73 -23.50 8.71 2.39
CA ASN A 73 -24.24 9.85 1.85
C ASN A 73 -25.06 10.50 2.97
N LEU A 74 -24.65 11.69 3.34
CA LEU A 74 -25.28 12.47 4.41
C LEU A 74 -26.14 13.58 3.81
N PHE A 75 -27.47 13.47 4.00
CA PHE A 75 -28.48 14.43 3.56
C PHE A 75 -28.45 14.73 2.04
N ASP A 76 -27.96 13.80 1.20
CA ASP A 76 -27.78 13.94 -0.24
C ASP A 76 -26.89 15.12 -0.67
N LYS A 77 -26.25 15.77 0.30
CA LYS A 77 -25.35 16.90 0.12
C LYS A 77 -23.88 16.58 0.36
N PHE A 78 -23.61 15.74 1.34
CA PHE A 78 -22.25 15.35 1.66
C PHE A 78 -22.04 13.88 1.34
N ILE A 79 -20.99 13.59 0.59
CA ILE A 79 -20.53 12.22 0.39
C ILE A 79 -19.19 12.10 1.12
N LEU A 80 -19.16 11.19 2.09
CA LEU A 80 -17.96 10.85 2.84
C LEU A 80 -17.39 9.54 2.30
N ASN A 81 -16.13 9.53 1.96
CA ASN A 81 -15.41 8.36 1.46
C ASN A 81 -14.28 8.02 2.41
N LEU A 82 -14.20 6.77 2.82
CA LEU A 82 -13.10 6.22 3.60
C LEU A 82 -12.49 5.06 2.83
N ASN A 83 -11.16 5.05 2.71
CA ASN A 83 -10.41 3.94 2.18
C ASN A 83 -9.28 3.60 3.14
N GLY A 84 -9.19 2.34 3.54
CA GLY A 84 -8.14 1.83 4.40
C GLY A 84 -7.46 0.62 3.76
N ARG A 85 -6.14 0.54 3.89
CA ARG A 85 -5.32 -0.58 3.46
C ARG A 85 -4.27 -0.90 4.51
N ILE A 86 -4.19 -2.17 4.87
CA ILE A 86 -3.15 -2.70 5.76
C ILE A 86 -2.50 -3.87 5.04
N GLU A 87 -1.18 -3.86 4.94
CA GLU A 87 -0.38 -4.95 4.40
C GLU A 87 0.74 -5.28 5.35
N THR A 88 1.00 -6.58 5.56
CA THR A 88 2.06 -7.05 6.45
C THR A 88 2.82 -8.23 5.86
N GLY A 89 3.95 -8.58 6.50
CA GLY A 89 4.73 -9.75 6.12
C GLY A 89 5.54 -9.57 4.83
N ARG A 90 5.84 -8.34 4.45
CA ARG A 90 6.67 -8.05 3.29
C ARG A 90 8.15 -8.10 3.66
N LYS A 91 8.94 -8.67 2.78
CA LYS A 91 10.39 -8.77 2.89
C LYS A 91 11.05 -8.15 1.66
N ALA A 92 12.22 -7.57 1.81
CA ALA A 92 13.02 -7.06 0.69
C ALA A 92 14.39 -7.73 0.68
N ILE A 93 14.85 -8.11 -0.50
CA ILE A 93 16.20 -8.65 -0.69
C ILE A 93 17.21 -7.50 -0.54
N VAL A 94 18.28 -7.76 0.17
CA VAL A 94 19.43 -6.88 0.33
C VAL A 94 20.71 -7.63 -0.04
N TYR A 95 21.70 -6.93 -0.55
CA TYR A 95 22.93 -7.53 -1.05
C TYR A 95 24.16 -7.28 -0.16
N ASP A 96 23.96 -6.61 0.96
CA ASP A 96 25.03 -6.32 1.92
C ASP A 96 24.58 -6.65 3.34
N SER A 97 25.48 -7.15 4.17
CA SER A 97 25.25 -7.42 5.59
C SER A 97 25.38 -6.12 6.38
N GLU A 98 24.34 -5.30 6.39
CA GLU A 98 24.19 -4.19 7.34
C GLU A 98 23.44 -4.66 8.59
N ASP A 99 23.39 -3.82 9.62
CA ASP A 99 22.59 -4.10 10.81
C ASP A 99 21.11 -4.33 10.43
N ASP A 100 20.44 -5.26 11.12
CA ASP A 100 19.05 -5.70 10.89
C ASP A 100 18.79 -6.62 9.68
N VAL A 101 19.83 -7.12 9.02
CA VAL A 101 19.72 -8.10 7.94
C VAL A 101 19.57 -9.51 8.49
N ILE A 102 18.62 -10.26 7.95
CA ILE A 102 18.39 -11.66 8.28
C ILE A 102 18.91 -12.50 7.11
N GLU A 103 19.66 -13.59 7.44
CA GLU A 103 20.08 -14.57 6.47
C GLU A 103 19.20 -15.82 6.58
N GLU A 104 18.63 -16.26 5.46
CA GLU A 104 17.86 -17.49 5.33
C GLU A 104 18.21 -18.13 3.98
N ASP A 105 18.63 -19.39 4.01
CA ASP A 105 19.02 -20.16 2.83
C ASP A 105 20.07 -19.46 1.93
N GLY A 106 21.03 -18.75 2.54
CA GLY A 106 22.07 -18.02 1.82
C GLY A 106 21.59 -16.72 1.15
N GLN A 107 20.38 -16.25 1.48
CA GLN A 107 19.82 -15.00 1.01
C GLN A 107 19.70 -14.00 2.15
N TYR A 108 20.08 -12.77 1.88
CA TYR A 108 19.97 -11.68 2.84
C TYR A 108 18.70 -10.88 2.59
N TYR A 109 17.94 -10.63 3.65
CA TYR A 109 16.72 -9.84 3.55
C TYR A 109 16.47 -8.99 4.79
N ILE A 110 15.61 -8.00 4.63
CA ILE A 110 15.04 -7.22 5.73
C ILE A 110 13.53 -7.34 5.74
N ASN A 111 12.95 -7.29 6.92
CA ASN A 111 11.51 -7.17 7.06
C ASN A 111 11.09 -5.72 6.81
N LEU A 112 10.23 -5.51 5.84
CA LEU A 112 9.59 -4.23 5.64
C LEU A 112 8.47 -4.06 6.68
N GLY A 113 8.39 -2.90 7.28
CA GLY A 113 7.31 -2.55 8.19
C GLY A 113 5.93 -2.67 7.52
N PRO A 114 4.86 -2.81 8.32
CA PRO A 114 3.51 -2.88 7.78
C PRO A 114 3.15 -1.58 7.06
N ILE A 115 2.37 -1.69 6.00
CA ILE A 115 1.68 -0.55 5.39
C ILE A 115 0.37 -0.36 6.14
N VAL A 116 0.11 0.85 6.63
CA VAL A 116 -1.18 1.25 7.20
C VAL A 116 -1.57 2.57 6.55
N ASP A 117 -2.33 2.49 5.49
CA ASP A 117 -2.70 3.64 4.66
C ASP A 117 -4.21 3.88 4.77
N PHE A 118 -4.59 5.05 5.28
CA PHE A 118 -5.97 5.48 5.39
C PHE A 118 -6.16 6.82 4.69
N ASN A 119 -7.18 6.85 3.84
CA ASN A 119 -7.55 8.01 3.04
C ASN A 119 -9.00 8.39 3.35
N PHE A 120 -9.26 9.66 3.49
CA PHE A 120 -10.58 10.19 3.76
C PHE A 120 -10.91 11.32 2.79
N GLY A 121 -12.10 11.28 2.23
CA GLY A 121 -12.60 12.29 1.32
C GLY A 121 -13.97 12.81 1.74
N VAL A 122 -14.21 14.08 1.50
CA VAL A 122 -15.51 14.72 1.65
C VAL A 122 -15.85 15.44 0.36
N GLU A 123 -17.01 15.15 -0.19
CA GLU A 123 -17.58 15.90 -1.30
C GLU A 123 -18.84 16.65 -0.80
N TYR A 124 -18.92 17.92 -1.14
CA TYR A 124 -20.07 18.75 -0.84
C TYR A 124 -20.78 19.17 -2.13
N LYS A 125 -21.98 18.69 -2.34
CA LYS A 125 -22.86 19.06 -3.46
C LYS A 125 -23.62 20.34 -3.11
N TYR A 126 -23.08 21.49 -3.51
CA TYR A 126 -23.78 22.77 -3.32
C TYR A 126 -25.10 22.81 -4.10
N ASN A 127 -25.05 22.39 -5.37
CA ASN A 127 -26.23 22.22 -6.22
C ASN A 127 -25.93 21.16 -7.32
N LYS A 128 -26.87 21.00 -8.29
CA LYS A 128 -26.69 20.01 -9.38
C LYS A 128 -25.48 20.28 -10.30
N ARG A 129 -24.89 21.48 -10.24
CA ARG A 129 -23.81 21.91 -11.12
C ARG A 129 -22.49 22.11 -10.38
N ILE A 130 -22.52 22.37 -9.08
CA ILE A 130 -21.32 22.73 -8.32
C ILE A 130 -21.12 21.70 -7.21
N THR A 131 -19.95 21.12 -7.20
CA THR A 131 -19.48 20.21 -6.14
C THR A 131 -18.09 20.64 -5.70
N ALA A 132 -17.88 20.82 -4.41
CA ALA A 132 -16.58 21.02 -3.80
C ALA A 132 -16.11 19.71 -3.18
N PHE A 133 -14.80 19.45 -3.17
CA PHE A 133 -14.24 18.29 -2.49
C PHE A 133 -12.99 18.64 -1.70
N LEU A 134 -12.76 17.86 -0.65
CA LEU A 134 -11.55 17.85 0.15
C LEU A 134 -11.14 16.38 0.38
N GLN A 135 -9.87 16.08 0.14
CA GLN A 135 -9.32 14.73 0.29
C GLN A 135 -8.03 14.76 1.11
N PHE A 136 -7.94 13.83 2.03
CA PHE A 136 -6.77 13.55 2.86
C PHE A 136 -6.24 12.18 2.50
N ASN A 137 -5.00 12.11 2.03
CA ASN A 137 -4.31 10.85 1.76
C ASN A 137 -3.26 10.61 2.83
N ASN A 138 -3.03 9.33 3.15
CA ASN A 138 -2.13 8.90 4.22
C ASN A 138 -2.35 9.69 5.51
N MET A 139 -3.58 9.64 6.05
CA MET A 139 -4.02 10.44 7.21
C MET A 139 -3.14 10.27 8.44
N PHE A 140 -2.56 9.08 8.63
CA PHE A 140 -1.66 8.82 9.76
C PHE A 140 -0.23 9.29 9.50
N SER A 141 0.04 9.85 8.31
CA SER A 141 1.39 10.30 7.92
C SER A 141 2.45 9.21 8.12
N GLN A 142 2.05 7.95 7.95
CA GLN A 142 2.96 6.83 8.11
C GLN A 142 3.99 6.86 6.97
N ARG A 143 5.25 6.79 7.35
CA ARG A 143 6.35 6.61 6.40
C ARG A 143 6.57 5.12 6.22
N TYR A 144 6.01 4.54 5.19
CA TYR A 144 6.28 3.18 4.80
C TYR A 144 7.03 3.12 3.46
N TYR A 145 7.70 2.03 3.22
CA TYR A 145 8.39 1.78 1.96
C TYR A 145 7.47 0.98 1.03
N SER A 146 7.11 1.54 -0.13
CA SER A 146 6.47 0.76 -1.20
C SER A 146 7.43 -0.30 -1.74
N TRP A 147 8.69 0.10 -1.91
CA TRP A 147 9.85 -0.72 -2.21
C TRP A 147 10.98 -0.30 -1.27
N TYR A 148 11.89 -1.20 -0.97
CA TYR A 148 13.04 -0.86 -0.12
C TYR A 148 13.74 0.42 -0.61
N ASN A 149 14.02 1.35 0.29
CA ASN A 149 14.56 2.69 0.03
C ASN A 149 13.66 3.66 -0.78
N TYR A 150 12.39 3.29 -1.05
CA TYR A 150 11.43 4.17 -1.71
C TYR A 150 10.27 4.51 -0.75
N PRO A 151 10.47 5.50 0.13
CA PRO A 151 9.42 5.91 1.07
C PRO A 151 8.29 6.61 0.33
N VAL A 152 7.08 6.39 0.80
CA VAL A 152 5.91 7.13 0.32
C VAL A 152 5.87 8.53 0.92
N GLN A 153 5.13 9.40 0.27
CA GLN A 153 4.89 10.75 0.77
C GLN A 153 4.06 10.70 2.06
N PRO A 154 4.33 11.60 3.03
CA PRO A 154 3.51 11.73 4.22
C PRO A 154 2.10 12.20 3.86
N ILE A 155 1.34 12.65 4.85
CA ILE A 155 -0.01 13.16 4.64
C ILE A 155 -0.08 14.18 3.50
N GLN A 156 -1.05 13.99 2.63
CA GLN A 156 -1.35 14.91 1.52
C GLN A 156 -2.79 15.41 1.66
N VAL A 157 -2.98 16.69 1.39
CA VAL A 157 -4.32 17.31 1.39
C VAL A 157 -4.56 17.89 0.02
N MET A 158 -5.66 17.51 -0.60
CA MET A 158 -6.11 18.04 -1.88
C MET A 158 -7.53 18.57 -1.75
N GLY A 159 -7.82 19.68 -2.44
CA GLY A 159 -9.17 20.24 -2.52
C GLY A 159 -9.43 20.87 -3.88
N GLY A 160 -10.69 20.90 -4.26
CA GLY A 160 -11.08 21.47 -5.52
C GLY A 160 -12.58 21.68 -5.65
N VAL A 161 -12.96 22.29 -6.77
CA VAL A 161 -14.35 22.56 -7.13
C VAL A 161 -14.58 22.05 -8.54
N SER A 162 -15.64 21.26 -8.72
CA SER A 162 -16.12 20.80 -10.03
C SER A 162 -17.36 21.58 -10.43
N PHE A 163 -17.40 22.01 -11.69
CA PHE A 163 -18.55 22.69 -12.27
C PHE A 163 -19.02 21.93 -13.51
N ARG A 164 -20.34 21.67 -13.60
CA ARG A 164 -20.99 21.04 -14.75
C ARG A 164 -21.83 22.07 -15.50
N PHE A 165 -21.57 22.24 -16.76
CA PHE A 165 -22.33 23.10 -17.68
C PHE A 165 -23.68 22.50 -18.04
#